data_ebc0640747a094e75c82b571453bd876
#
_entry.id   ebc0640747a094e75c82b571453bd876
#
_cell.length_a   1.000
_cell.length_b   1.000
_cell.length_c   1.000
_cell.angle_alpha   90.00
_cell.angle_beta   90.00
_cell.angle_gamma   90.00
#
_symmetry.space_group_name_H-M   'P 1'
#
loop_
_entity.id
_entity.type
_entity.pdbx_description
1 polymer ?
#
loop_
_entity_poly.entity_id
_entity_poly.type
_entity_poly.pdbx_seq_one_letter_code
_entity_poly.pdbx_strand_id
1 'polypeptide(L)'
;MVRSLAAVFLLTKPAPKQIERFFARQRNRTFSYREVGHTRKGAPPGYQVDHNRVQIGEGRAAFARAVEAMRSWKMFDLGWVSAHPQTAPIVPGSTVVLRVRHFGFWSLNACRIVYTIDDEGPIVRFGFAYGTLPDHAEKGEERFMVEWHHDDGSVWYDILAFSKPNHTMARLGNPLARMLQKRFVRDSKRAMAKAAAAQWPGRGAR
;
A
#
# COMPACT_ATOMS: atom_id res chain seq x y z
N MET A 1 25.41 -7.34 -16.86
CA MET A 1 24.19 -6.80 -17.50
C MET A 1 23.62 -5.73 -16.58
N VAL A 2 23.94 -4.46 -16.85
CA VAL A 2 23.51 -3.31 -16.04
C VAL A 2 21.99 -3.14 -16.26
N ARG A 3 21.17 -3.51 -15.28
CA ARG A 3 19.72 -3.25 -15.32
C ARG A 3 19.52 -1.73 -15.30
N SER A 4 18.95 -1.20 -16.36
CA SER A 4 18.69 0.23 -16.52
C SER A 4 17.78 0.74 -15.38
N LEU A 5 18.36 1.46 -14.43
CA LEU A 5 17.65 2.25 -13.40
C LEU A 5 16.72 3.31 -14.02
N ALA A 6 16.94 3.66 -15.30
CA ALA A 6 16.19 4.68 -16.03
C ALA A 6 14.69 4.36 -16.23
N ALA A 7 14.26 3.10 -16.01
CA ALA A 7 12.85 2.71 -16.20
C ALA A 7 11.96 2.95 -14.97
N VAL A 8 12.55 3.22 -13.79
CA VAL A 8 11.85 3.39 -12.51
C VAL A 8 11.67 4.86 -12.16
N PHE A 9 12.65 5.71 -12.48
CA PHE A 9 12.63 7.15 -12.20
C PHE A 9 12.45 7.96 -13.50
N LEU A 10 11.50 8.90 -13.51
CA LEU A 10 11.08 9.69 -14.65
C LEU A 10 11.07 11.18 -14.29
N LEU A 11 11.62 12.04 -15.14
CA LEU A 11 11.62 13.49 -14.92
C LEU A 11 10.25 14.12 -15.16
N THR A 12 9.38 13.46 -15.95
CA THR A 12 8.02 13.91 -16.25
C THR A 12 6.99 12.91 -15.73
N LYS A 13 5.74 13.36 -15.56
CA LYS A 13 4.63 12.48 -15.19
C LYS A 13 4.48 11.35 -16.20
N PRO A 14 4.55 10.08 -15.77
CA PRO A 14 4.42 8.96 -16.70
C PRO A 14 3.04 8.95 -17.38
N ALA A 15 3.06 8.79 -18.69
CA ALA A 15 1.85 8.64 -19.50
C ALA A 15 1.20 7.25 -19.24
N PRO A 16 -0.11 7.09 -19.47
CA PRO A 16 -0.80 5.80 -19.26
C PRO A 16 -0.10 4.61 -19.94
N LYS A 17 0.29 4.77 -21.21
CA LYS A 17 1.04 3.72 -21.96
C LYS A 17 2.37 3.33 -21.31
N GLN A 18 3.05 4.25 -20.62
CA GLN A 18 4.30 3.94 -19.91
C GLN A 18 4.01 3.09 -18.64
N ILE A 19 2.93 3.40 -17.93
CA ILE A 19 2.48 2.63 -16.76
C ILE A 19 2.07 1.23 -17.20
N GLU A 20 1.31 1.10 -18.28
CA GLU A 20 0.89 -0.20 -18.85
C GLU A 20 2.08 -1.06 -19.28
N ARG A 21 3.06 -0.48 -19.98
CA ARG A 21 4.29 -1.19 -20.36
C ARG A 21 5.10 -1.64 -19.15
N PHE A 22 5.17 -0.79 -18.12
CA PHE A 22 5.84 -1.13 -16.87
C PHE A 22 5.10 -2.28 -16.16
N PHE A 23 3.77 -2.19 -16.02
CA PHE A 23 2.92 -3.24 -15.47
C PHE A 23 3.12 -4.58 -16.21
N ALA A 24 3.05 -4.58 -17.54
CA ALA A 24 3.21 -5.79 -18.35
C ALA A 24 4.57 -6.48 -18.14
N ARG A 25 5.65 -5.70 -17.93
CA ARG A 25 6.98 -6.24 -17.63
C ARG A 25 7.08 -6.84 -16.23
N GLN A 26 6.30 -6.32 -15.27
CA GLN A 26 6.39 -6.72 -13.86
C GLN A 26 5.42 -7.85 -13.49
N ARG A 27 4.25 -7.93 -14.12
CA ARG A 27 3.17 -8.85 -13.73
C ARG A 27 3.53 -10.33 -13.67
N ASN A 28 4.58 -10.77 -14.37
CA ASN A 28 5.04 -12.15 -14.37
C ASN A 28 6.37 -12.35 -13.64
N ARG A 29 6.90 -11.30 -12.95
CA ARG A 29 8.16 -11.40 -12.21
C ARG A 29 7.91 -11.98 -10.82
N THR A 30 8.94 -12.63 -10.25
CA THR A 30 8.94 -13.08 -8.86
C THR A 30 9.13 -11.89 -7.91
N PHE A 31 8.80 -12.06 -6.64
CA PHE A 31 9.07 -11.05 -5.61
C PHE A 31 10.57 -10.71 -5.52
N SER A 32 10.88 -9.49 -5.10
CA SER A 32 12.27 -8.99 -4.97
C SER A 32 12.95 -9.42 -3.67
N TYR A 33 12.23 -10.08 -2.76
CA TYR A 33 12.69 -10.55 -1.44
C TYR A 33 12.24 -12.00 -1.23
N ARG A 34 12.78 -12.68 -0.19
CA ARG A 34 12.54 -14.11 0.06
C ARG A 34 11.49 -14.38 1.13
N GLU A 35 11.32 -13.45 2.05
CA GLU A 35 10.51 -13.57 3.27
C GLU A 35 9.03 -13.24 3.00
N VAL A 36 8.49 -13.82 1.91
CA VAL A 36 7.12 -13.57 1.44
C VAL A 36 6.10 -14.08 2.47
N GLY A 37 5.13 -13.22 2.83
CA GLY A 37 4.09 -13.52 3.82
C GLY A 37 4.51 -13.28 5.27
N HIS A 38 5.70 -12.74 5.51
CA HIS A 38 6.23 -12.57 6.88
C HIS A 38 5.46 -11.55 7.71
N THR A 39 4.78 -10.56 7.08
CA THR A 39 3.94 -9.59 7.82
C THR A 39 2.76 -10.23 8.56
N ARG A 40 2.44 -11.50 8.32
CA ARG A 40 1.50 -12.28 9.15
C ARG A 40 2.04 -12.53 10.56
N LYS A 41 3.36 -12.64 10.71
CA LYS A 41 4.05 -13.06 11.96
C LYS A 41 4.94 -11.94 12.53
N GLY A 42 4.97 -10.77 11.88
CA GLY A 42 5.86 -9.65 12.22
C GLY A 42 6.83 -9.32 11.10
N ALA A 43 8.08 -9.01 11.43
CA ALA A 43 9.11 -8.67 10.46
C ALA A 43 10.34 -9.56 10.60
N PRO A 44 10.98 -9.96 9.49
CA PRO A 44 12.19 -10.78 9.54
C PRO A 44 13.41 -9.95 9.96
N PRO A 45 14.46 -10.57 10.51
CA PRO A 45 15.70 -9.87 10.87
C PRO A 45 16.36 -9.25 9.64
N GLY A 46 17.08 -8.13 9.85
CA GLY A 46 17.83 -7.45 8.79
C GLY A 46 17.00 -6.56 7.87
N TYR A 47 15.75 -6.33 8.23
CA TYR A 47 14.88 -5.35 7.61
C TYR A 47 14.58 -4.21 8.58
N GLN A 48 14.30 -3.04 8.02
CA GLN A 48 13.73 -1.94 8.76
C GLN A 48 12.24 -2.18 8.90
N VAL A 49 11.69 -1.94 10.10
CA VAL A 49 10.28 -2.17 10.43
C VAL A 49 9.61 -0.84 10.70
N ASP A 50 8.45 -0.66 10.10
CA ASP A 50 7.56 0.47 10.34
C ASP A 50 6.17 -0.07 10.69
N HIS A 51 5.72 0.15 11.94
CA HIS A 51 4.38 -0.21 12.39
C HIS A 51 3.64 1.04 12.82
N ASN A 52 2.48 1.26 12.25
CA ASN A 52 1.66 2.44 12.48
C ASN A 52 0.19 2.05 12.60
N ARG A 53 -0.47 2.53 13.66
CA ARG A 53 -1.87 2.27 13.92
C ARG A 53 -2.58 3.58 14.31
N VAL A 54 -3.85 3.71 13.92
CA VAL A 54 -4.68 4.87 14.24
C VAL A 54 -6.14 4.46 14.29
N GLN A 55 -6.88 4.96 15.29
CA GLN A 55 -8.33 4.84 15.30
C GLN A 55 -8.91 5.77 14.22
N ILE A 56 -9.80 5.24 13.38
CA ILE A 56 -10.38 5.94 12.23
C ILE A 56 -11.91 6.11 12.33
N GLY A 57 -12.53 5.56 13.35
CA GLY A 57 -13.96 5.65 13.57
C GLY A 57 -14.48 4.69 14.63
N GLU A 58 -15.79 4.55 14.69
CA GLU A 58 -16.49 3.65 15.60
C GLU A 58 -17.68 2.99 14.93
N GLY A 59 -17.95 1.73 15.33
CA GLY A 59 -19.07 0.93 14.92
C GLY A 59 -18.99 0.34 13.52
N ARG A 60 -19.91 -0.58 13.24
CA ARG A 60 -19.99 -1.36 12.00
C ARG A 60 -20.03 -0.51 10.73
N ALA A 61 -20.69 0.65 10.77
CA ALA A 61 -20.82 1.50 9.59
C ALA A 61 -19.48 2.15 9.21
N ALA A 62 -18.66 2.58 10.19
CA ALA A 62 -17.32 3.09 9.94
C ALA A 62 -16.39 1.99 9.40
N PHE A 63 -16.47 0.79 9.96
CA PHE A 63 -15.72 -0.38 9.46
C PHE A 63 -16.09 -0.69 8.01
N ALA A 64 -17.37 -0.80 7.68
CA ALA A 64 -17.81 -1.08 6.31
C ALA A 64 -17.31 -0.03 5.29
N ARG A 65 -17.33 1.27 5.66
CA ARG A 65 -16.77 2.35 4.81
C ARG A 65 -15.25 2.23 4.67
N ALA A 66 -14.56 1.87 5.73
CA ALA A 66 -13.11 1.68 5.70
C ALA A 66 -12.71 0.48 4.81
N VAL A 67 -13.47 -0.63 4.86
CA VAL A 67 -13.29 -1.78 3.97
C VAL A 67 -13.49 -1.38 2.50
N GLU A 68 -14.56 -0.64 2.18
CA GLU A 68 -14.81 -0.18 0.82
C GLU A 68 -13.75 0.81 0.33
N ALA A 69 -13.29 1.70 1.21
CA ALA A 69 -12.17 2.59 0.91
C ALA A 69 -10.88 1.82 0.61
N MET A 70 -10.62 0.74 1.35
CA MET A 70 -9.47 -0.14 1.10
C MET A 70 -9.61 -0.86 -0.24
N ARG A 71 -10.78 -1.43 -0.56
CA ARG A 71 -11.07 -2.06 -1.85
C ARG A 71 -10.91 -1.10 -3.03
N SER A 72 -11.18 0.18 -2.81
CA SER A 72 -11.02 1.26 -3.79
C SER A 72 -9.63 1.91 -3.76
N TRP A 73 -8.65 1.33 -3.09
CA TRP A 73 -7.27 1.82 -2.99
C TRP A 73 -7.14 3.27 -2.47
N LYS A 74 -8.09 3.73 -1.63
CA LYS A 74 -8.12 5.11 -1.12
C LYS A 74 -6.89 5.49 -0.30
N MET A 75 -6.23 4.54 0.36
CA MET A 75 -4.98 4.74 1.07
C MET A 75 -3.82 5.19 0.17
N PHE A 76 -3.95 5.04 -1.16
CA PHE A 76 -2.99 5.51 -2.16
C PHE A 76 -3.50 6.69 -3.00
N ASP A 77 -4.74 7.14 -2.81
CA ASP A 77 -5.29 8.31 -3.52
C ASP A 77 -4.88 9.61 -2.80
N LEU A 78 -3.59 9.94 -2.86
CA LEU A 78 -2.97 11.00 -2.04
C LEU A 78 -2.53 12.22 -2.85
N GLY A 79 -2.90 12.28 -4.15
CA GLY A 79 -2.46 13.34 -5.05
C GLY A 79 -1.01 13.22 -5.52
N TRP A 80 -0.11 12.77 -4.66
CA TRP A 80 1.29 12.49 -5.00
C TRP A 80 1.61 10.99 -5.12
N VAL A 81 0.74 10.12 -4.61
CA VAL A 81 0.76 8.66 -4.82
C VAL A 81 -0.56 8.23 -5.44
N SER A 82 -0.53 7.26 -6.35
CA SER A 82 -1.73 6.61 -6.88
C SER A 82 -1.44 5.16 -7.29
N ALA A 83 -2.40 4.26 -7.05
CA ALA A 83 -2.34 2.87 -7.51
C ALA A 83 -2.90 2.74 -8.94
N HIS A 84 -2.32 1.86 -9.74
CA HIS A 84 -2.73 1.56 -11.11
C HIS A 84 -2.70 0.05 -11.39
N PRO A 85 -3.79 -0.55 -11.90
CA PRO A 85 -5.12 0.06 -12.04
C PRO A 85 -5.77 0.30 -10.68
N GLN A 86 -6.56 1.35 -10.54
CA GLN A 86 -7.34 1.64 -9.32
C GLN A 86 -8.45 0.61 -9.06
N THR A 87 -8.78 -0.17 -10.08
CA THR A 87 -9.78 -1.25 -10.05
C THR A 87 -9.13 -2.62 -9.81
N ALA A 88 -7.84 -2.68 -9.48
CA ALA A 88 -7.17 -3.95 -9.20
C ALA A 88 -7.89 -4.67 -8.05
N PRO A 89 -8.33 -5.92 -8.24
CA PRO A 89 -8.98 -6.66 -7.17
C PRO A 89 -7.99 -6.97 -6.05
N ILE A 90 -8.46 -6.89 -4.80
CA ILE A 90 -7.65 -7.26 -3.63
C ILE A 90 -7.74 -8.77 -3.45
N VAL A 91 -6.98 -9.50 -4.27
CA VAL A 91 -6.84 -10.97 -4.19
C VAL A 91 -5.37 -11.37 -4.39
N PRO A 92 -4.90 -12.46 -3.79
CA PRO A 92 -3.53 -12.93 -3.97
C PRO A 92 -3.15 -13.06 -5.43
N GLY A 93 -1.96 -12.58 -5.80
CA GLY A 93 -1.47 -12.56 -7.19
C GLY A 93 -1.81 -11.30 -7.99
N SER A 94 -2.78 -10.48 -7.57
CA SER A 94 -3.06 -9.19 -8.19
C SER A 94 -1.85 -8.28 -8.13
N THR A 95 -1.47 -7.71 -9.27
CA THR A 95 -0.33 -6.79 -9.40
C THR A 95 -0.84 -5.36 -9.54
N VAL A 96 -0.18 -4.44 -8.86
CA VAL A 96 -0.43 -2.99 -8.96
C VAL A 96 0.88 -2.24 -9.19
N VAL A 97 0.79 -1.09 -9.83
CA VAL A 97 1.89 -0.14 -9.97
C VAL A 97 1.56 1.11 -9.18
N LEU A 98 2.38 1.42 -8.21
CA LEU A 98 2.30 2.67 -7.47
C LEU A 98 3.08 3.73 -8.24
N ARG A 99 2.38 4.75 -8.72
CA ARG A 99 2.97 5.94 -9.27
C ARG A 99 3.18 6.94 -8.15
N VAL A 100 4.42 7.37 -7.95
CA VAL A 100 4.81 8.28 -6.87
C VAL A 100 5.43 9.54 -7.46
N ARG A 101 4.97 10.71 -7.03
CA ARG A 101 5.58 12.02 -7.31
C ARG A 101 6.55 12.38 -6.19
N HIS A 102 7.78 12.64 -6.58
CA HIS A 102 8.84 13.15 -5.70
C HIS A 102 9.04 14.66 -5.89
N PHE A 103 10.14 15.22 -5.38
CA PHE A 103 10.50 16.63 -5.49
C PHE A 103 11.12 16.98 -6.86
N GLY A 104 10.42 16.77 -7.95
CA GLY A 104 10.92 17.10 -9.30
C GLY A 104 11.04 15.88 -10.23
N PHE A 105 10.70 14.68 -9.76
CA PHE A 105 10.67 13.47 -10.58
C PHE A 105 9.54 12.53 -10.15
N TRP A 106 9.32 11.47 -10.91
CA TRP A 106 8.33 10.44 -10.66
C TRP A 106 8.99 9.08 -10.55
N SER A 107 8.34 8.15 -9.85
CA SER A 107 8.73 6.75 -9.89
C SER A 107 7.53 5.83 -10.11
N LEU A 108 7.79 4.66 -10.68
CA LEU A 108 6.87 3.56 -10.82
C LEU A 108 7.38 2.40 -9.99
N ASN A 109 6.55 1.91 -9.08
CA ASN A 109 6.90 0.88 -8.11
C ASN A 109 5.85 -0.24 -8.22
N ALA A 110 6.27 -1.42 -8.68
CA ALA A 110 5.35 -2.55 -8.84
C ALA A 110 5.31 -3.40 -7.57
N CYS A 111 4.09 -3.72 -7.15
CA CYS A 111 3.80 -4.61 -6.03
C CYS A 111 2.80 -5.68 -6.45
N ARG A 112 2.80 -6.81 -5.74
CA ARG A 112 1.81 -7.87 -5.92
C ARG A 112 1.23 -8.27 -4.59
N ILE A 113 -0.10 -8.50 -4.55
CA ILE A 113 -0.78 -8.98 -3.35
C ILE A 113 -0.27 -10.37 -3.01
N VAL A 114 0.19 -10.52 -1.77
CA VAL A 114 0.72 -11.76 -1.21
C VAL A 114 -0.39 -12.59 -0.59
N TYR A 115 -1.24 -11.94 0.22
CA TYR A 115 -2.37 -12.54 0.89
C TYR A 115 -3.44 -11.51 1.24
N THR A 116 -4.62 -11.99 1.57
CA THR A 116 -5.74 -11.22 2.12
C THR A 116 -6.05 -11.67 3.54
N ILE A 117 -6.71 -10.80 4.29
CA ILE A 117 -7.25 -11.02 5.63
C ILE A 117 -8.75 -10.75 5.54
N ASP A 118 -9.56 -11.67 6.03
CA ASP A 118 -11.01 -11.53 6.13
C ASP A 118 -11.44 -12.42 7.32
N ASP A 119 -11.24 -11.90 8.54
CA ASP A 119 -11.41 -12.64 9.78
C ASP A 119 -12.66 -12.14 10.51
N GLU A 120 -13.50 -13.07 10.96
CA GLU A 120 -14.63 -12.84 11.85
C GLU A 120 -14.25 -13.16 13.30
N GLY A 121 -14.98 -12.60 14.26
CA GLY A 121 -14.78 -12.87 15.69
C GLY A 121 -14.93 -11.61 16.56
N PRO A 122 -14.39 -11.62 17.80
CA PRO A 122 -14.44 -10.45 18.69
C PRO A 122 -13.76 -9.22 18.11
N ILE A 123 -12.79 -9.42 17.23
CA ILE A 123 -12.19 -8.40 16.37
C ILE A 123 -12.37 -8.87 14.94
N VAL A 124 -13.21 -8.15 14.20
CA VAL A 124 -13.40 -8.37 12.75
C VAL A 124 -12.27 -7.66 12.00
N ARG A 125 -11.64 -8.36 11.05
CA ARG A 125 -10.51 -7.81 10.29
C ARG A 125 -10.73 -7.94 8.80
N PHE A 126 -10.38 -6.89 8.08
CA PHE A 126 -10.24 -6.92 6.63
C PHE A 126 -8.93 -6.29 6.23
N GLY A 127 -8.20 -6.92 5.30
CA GLY A 127 -6.93 -6.38 4.86
C GLY A 127 -6.23 -7.20 3.81
N PHE A 128 -5.02 -6.76 3.48
CA PHE A 128 -4.13 -7.47 2.58
C PHE A 128 -2.68 -7.09 2.86
N ALA A 129 -1.76 -7.91 2.37
CA ALA A 129 -0.36 -7.53 2.23
C ALA A 129 0.04 -7.57 0.77
N TYR A 130 0.88 -6.62 0.36
CA TYR A 130 1.58 -6.69 -0.91
C TYR A 130 3.09 -6.77 -0.70
N GLY A 131 3.76 -7.43 -1.64
CA GLY A 131 5.22 -7.51 -1.70
C GLY A 131 5.75 -6.82 -2.95
N THR A 132 6.97 -6.29 -2.85
CA THR A 132 7.64 -5.57 -3.93
C THR A 132 8.13 -6.51 -5.04
N LEU A 133 8.06 -6.04 -6.29
CA LEU A 133 8.61 -6.69 -7.47
C LEU A 133 9.99 -6.08 -7.84
N PRO A 134 10.77 -6.71 -8.74
CA PRO A 134 12.21 -6.40 -8.91
C PRO A 134 12.58 -4.96 -9.21
N ASP A 135 11.74 -4.21 -9.93
CA ASP A 135 12.01 -2.81 -10.28
C ASP A 135 11.44 -1.82 -9.25
N HIS A 136 11.06 -2.27 -8.06
CA HIS A 136 10.69 -1.39 -6.95
C HIS A 136 11.96 -0.80 -6.30
N ALA A 137 11.88 0.47 -5.85
CA ALA A 137 13.01 1.15 -5.20
C ALA A 137 13.46 0.46 -3.91
N GLU A 138 12.53 -0.14 -3.19
CA GLU A 138 12.76 -0.93 -1.99
C GLU A 138 12.38 -2.40 -2.22
N LYS A 139 12.81 -3.27 -1.33
CA LYS A 139 12.39 -4.66 -1.27
C LYS A 139 11.86 -5.00 0.11
N GLY A 140 10.67 -5.63 0.13
CA GLY A 140 9.96 -5.97 1.35
C GLY A 140 8.47 -6.13 1.13
N GLU A 141 7.73 -6.09 2.23
CA GLU A 141 6.29 -6.36 2.29
C GLU A 141 5.62 -5.33 3.19
N GLU A 142 4.40 -4.95 2.82
CA GLU A 142 3.59 -4.03 3.60
C GLU A 142 2.17 -4.58 3.70
N ARG A 143 1.64 -4.64 4.93
CA ARG A 143 0.28 -5.04 5.26
C ARG A 143 -0.55 -3.82 5.60
N PHE A 144 -1.74 -3.76 5.03
CA PHE A 144 -2.80 -2.81 5.34
C PHE A 144 -3.97 -3.58 5.91
N MET A 145 -4.51 -3.12 7.05
CA MET A 145 -5.60 -3.79 7.71
C MET A 145 -6.52 -2.78 8.39
N VAL A 146 -7.82 -3.03 8.34
CA VAL A 146 -8.82 -2.39 9.19
C VAL A 146 -9.34 -3.42 10.18
N GLU A 147 -9.52 -3.00 11.43
CA GLU A 147 -10.03 -3.82 12.52
C GLU A 147 -11.24 -3.13 13.14
N TRP A 148 -12.26 -3.90 13.47
CA TRP A 148 -13.38 -3.45 14.27
C TRP A 148 -13.46 -4.30 15.55
N HIS A 149 -13.30 -3.66 16.68
CA HIS A 149 -13.36 -4.26 18.01
C HIS A 149 -14.79 -4.21 18.51
N HIS A 150 -15.38 -5.37 18.85
CA HIS A 150 -16.77 -5.45 19.29
C HIS A 150 -16.96 -4.98 20.74
N ASP A 151 -15.94 -5.06 21.56
CA ASP A 151 -15.97 -4.72 22.99
C ASP A 151 -16.16 -3.22 23.25
N ASP A 152 -15.51 -2.37 22.48
CA ASP A 152 -15.55 -0.90 22.60
C ASP A 152 -16.07 -0.20 21.35
N GLY A 153 -16.36 -0.96 20.29
CA GLY A 153 -16.84 -0.45 19.01
C GLY A 153 -15.78 0.25 18.16
N SER A 154 -14.53 0.35 18.62
CA SER A 154 -13.47 1.10 17.92
C SER A 154 -13.10 0.48 16.57
N VAL A 155 -12.85 1.35 15.57
CA VAL A 155 -12.37 0.95 14.24
C VAL A 155 -10.97 1.50 14.04
N TRP A 156 -10.03 0.61 13.73
CA TRP A 156 -8.62 0.92 13.59
C TRP A 156 -8.12 0.67 12.18
N TYR A 157 -7.16 1.50 11.76
CA TYR A 157 -6.35 1.27 10.55
C TYR A 157 -4.91 1.01 10.96
N ASP A 158 -4.39 -0.14 10.52
CA ASP A 158 -3.06 -0.66 10.85
C ASP A 158 -2.23 -0.85 9.60
N ILE A 159 -1.00 -0.34 9.62
CA ILE A 159 0.01 -0.47 8.56
C ILE A 159 1.26 -1.07 9.19
N LEU A 160 1.65 -2.25 8.73
CA LEU A 160 2.90 -2.90 9.11
C LEU A 160 3.76 -3.14 7.87
N ALA A 161 4.94 -2.56 7.83
CA ALA A 161 5.88 -2.74 6.75
C ALA A 161 7.24 -3.24 7.26
N PHE A 162 7.89 -4.10 6.48
CA PHE A 162 9.31 -4.32 6.58
C PHE A 162 9.97 -4.07 5.22
N SER A 163 11.03 -3.30 5.20
CA SER A 163 11.70 -2.97 3.94
C SER A 163 13.21 -2.76 4.11
N LYS A 164 13.92 -2.86 3.00
CA LYS A 164 15.31 -2.45 2.85
C LYS A 164 15.57 -1.93 1.44
N PRO A 165 16.55 -1.04 1.24
CA PRO A 165 16.89 -0.52 -0.08
C PRO A 165 17.20 -1.65 -1.07
N ASN A 166 16.59 -1.61 -2.27
CA ASN A 166 16.79 -2.63 -3.30
C ASN A 166 18.06 -2.43 -4.12
N HIS A 167 18.57 -1.18 -4.20
CA HIS A 167 19.75 -0.82 -5.00
C HIS A 167 20.72 0.04 -4.20
N THR A 168 22.00 0.00 -4.57
CA THR A 168 23.07 0.76 -3.91
C THR A 168 22.80 2.26 -3.91
N MET A 169 22.22 2.82 -4.98
CA MET A 169 21.79 4.22 -5.03
C MET A 169 20.62 4.55 -4.08
N ALA A 170 19.74 3.60 -3.81
CA ALA A 170 18.67 3.76 -2.83
C ALA A 170 19.23 3.87 -1.40
N ARG A 171 20.42 3.32 -1.12
CA ARG A 171 21.12 3.51 0.16
C ARG A 171 21.57 4.95 0.38
N LEU A 172 22.04 5.64 -0.67
CA LEU A 172 22.46 7.05 -0.60
C LEU A 172 21.25 7.98 -0.42
N GLY A 173 20.07 7.61 -0.96
CA GLY A 173 18.80 8.34 -0.80
C GLY A 173 18.01 8.00 0.46
N ASN A 174 18.57 7.23 1.41
CA ASN A 174 17.85 6.72 2.59
C ASN A 174 17.11 7.80 3.41
N PRO A 175 17.68 9.00 3.72
CA PRO A 175 16.95 10.04 4.46
C PRO A 175 15.70 10.53 3.72
N LEU A 176 15.79 10.71 2.39
CA LEU A 176 14.67 11.13 1.55
C LEU A 176 13.59 10.03 1.47
N ALA A 177 13.99 8.77 1.29
CA ALA A 177 13.09 7.63 1.29
C ALA A 177 12.32 7.55 2.61
N ARG A 178 13.01 7.71 3.74
CA ARG A 178 12.40 7.73 5.08
C ARG A 178 11.39 8.86 5.27
N MET A 179 11.71 10.05 4.77
CA MET A 179 10.79 11.18 4.83
C MET A 179 9.52 10.89 4.00
N LEU A 180 9.66 10.31 2.82
CA LEU A 180 8.55 9.93 1.96
C LEU A 180 7.69 8.80 2.58
N GLN A 181 8.31 7.81 3.22
CA GLN A 181 7.60 6.76 3.97
C GLN A 181 6.76 7.36 5.10
N LYS A 182 7.35 8.22 5.94
CA LYS A 182 6.62 8.92 7.03
C LYS A 182 5.48 9.79 6.48
N ARG A 183 5.70 10.48 5.36
CA ARG A 183 4.67 11.26 4.68
C ARG A 183 3.54 10.34 4.19
N PHE A 184 3.88 9.23 3.55
CA PHE A 184 2.90 8.25 3.06
C PHE A 184 2.01 7.74 4.20
N VAL A 185 2.60 7.26 5.28
CA VAL A 185 1.87 6.75 6.45
C VAL A 185 0.90 7.80 7.01
N ARG A 186 1.37 9.05 7.18
CA ARG A 186 0.54 10.15 7.67
C ARG A 186 -0.64 10.43 6.73
N ASP A 187 -0.37 10.55 5.43
CA ASP A 187 -1.37 10.94 4.44
C ASP A 187 -2.35 9.78 4.18
N SER A 188 -1.88 8.52 4.18
CA SER A 188 -2.69 7.30 4.09
C SER A 188 -3.65 7.19 5.29
N LYS A 189 -3.17 7.39 6.52
CA LYS A 189 -4.01 7.41 7.72
C LYS A 189 -5.11 8.47 7.64
N ARG A 190 -4.79 9.68 7.16
CA ARG A 190 -5.77 10.75 6.96
C ARG A 190 -6.81 10.40 5.90
N ALA A 191 -6.40 9.81 4.79
CA ALA A 191 -7.31 9.38 3.73
C ALA A 191 -8.29 8.33 4.22
N MET A 192 -7.82 7.33 4.96
CA MET A 192 -8.65 6.27 5.53
C MET A 192 -9.58 6.80 6.63
N ALA A 193 -9.11 7.68 7.52
CA ALA A 193 -9.96 8.30 8.54
C ALA A 193 -11.07 9.15 7.91
N LYS A 194 -10.76 9.94 6.86
CA LYS A 194 -11.77 10.70 6.10
C LYS A 194 -12.81 9.79 5.46
N ALA A 195 -12.38 8.68 4.88
CA ALA A 195 -13.28 7.73 4.25
C ALA A 195 -14.20 7.03 5.27
N ALA A 196 -13.66 6.64 6.43
CA ALA A 196 -14.42 6.01 7.51
C ALA A 196 -15.45 6.97 8.15
N ALA A 197 -15.15 8.27 8.23
CA ALA A 197 -16.02 9.31 8.78
C ALA A 197 -17.11 9.79 7.80
N ALA A 198 -16.93 9.62 6.48
CA ALA A 198 -17.87 10.10 5.48
C ALA A 198 -19.28 9.50 5.72
N GLN A 199 -20.30 10.34 5.72
CA GLN A 199 -21.68 9.85 5.72
C GLN A 199 -21.90 9.05 4.43
N TRP A 200 -22.50 7.85 4.57
CA TRP A 200 -22.97 7.08 3.40
C TRP A 200 -23.96 7.97 2.63
N PRO A 201 -23.75 8.25 1.34
CA PRO A 201 -24.80 8.85 0.54
C PRO A 201 -25.97 7.85 0.54
N GLY A 202 -26.96 8.08 1.42
CA GLY A 202 -28.13 7.24 1.58
C GLY A 202 -28.69 6.94 0.20
N ARG A 203 -28.97 5.67 -0.09
CA ARG A 203 -29.89 5.36 -1.19
C ARG A 203 -31.15 6.18 -0.89
N GLY A 204 -31.39 7.17 -1.74
CA GLY A 204 -32.62 7.97 -1.65
C GLY A 204 -33.80 7.04 -1.47
N ALA A 205 -34.58 7.32 -0.45
CA ALA A 205 -35.89 6.72 -0.27
C ALA A 205 -36.66 6.91 -1.57
N ARG A 206 -36.99 5.81 -2.22
CA ARG A 206 -38.08 5.73 -3.16
C ARG A 206 -39.20 4.92 -2.50
#